data_918185e9149a27ea352700a84aa3c675
#
_entry.id   918185e9149a27ea352700a84aa3c675
#
_cell.length_a   1.000
_cell.length_b   1.000
_cell.length_c   1.000
_cell.angle_alpha   90.00
_cell.angle_beta   90.00
_cell.angle_gamma   90.00
#
_symmetry.space_group_name_H-M   'P 1'
#
loop_
_entity.id
_entity.type
_entity.pdbx_description
1 polymer ?
#
loop_
_entity_poly.entity_id
_entity_poly.type
_entity_poly.pdbx_seq_one_letter_code
_entity_poly.pdbx_strand_id
1 'polypeptide(L)'
;MNLKYFQKDIECMPKEELKKLQGERLVKQFRHVYENVEFYRNRCKEAGVTPDDIKGLEDLHKIPFTSKDDLRATYPYGLFAVPMKDVVRLHASSGTTGKSIVVG
;
A
#
# COMPACT_ATOMS: atom_id res chain seq x y z
N MET A 1 -9.31 -13.95 31.82
CA MET A 1 -9.50 -13.05 30.65
C MET A 1 -9.51 -13.90 29.38
N ASN A 2 -10.57 -13.79 28.60
CA ASN A 2 -10.65 -14.53 27.33
C ASN A 2 -10.13 -13.65 26.19
N LEU A 3 -8.92 -13.95 25.67
CA LEU A 3 -8.26 -13.22 24.60
C LEU A 3 -8.55 -13.86 23.22
N LYS A 4 -9.80 -14.24 22.97
CA LYS A 4 -10.20 -14.84 21.70
C LYS A 4 -9.94 -13.90 20.52
N TYR A 5 -10.04 -12.60 20.71
CA TYR A 5 -9.85 -11.58 19.67
C TYR A 5 -8.83 -10.54 20.12
N PHE A 6 -8.00 -10.10 19.19
CA PHE A 6 -7.10 -8.95 19.39
C PHE A 6 -7.85 -7.62 19.20
N GLN A 7 -8.61 -7.53 18.11
CA GLN A 7 -9.45 -6.35 17.79
C GLN A 7 -10.85 -6.84 17.38
N LYS A 8 -11.66 -7.20 18.37
CA LYS A 8 -12.97 -7.79 18.14
C LYS A 8 -13.84 -6.99 17.16
N ASP A 9 -13.85 -5.67 17.29
CA ASP A 9 -14.72 -4.80 16.48
C ASP A 9 -14.40 -4.91 14.99
N ILE A 10 -13.13 -5.11 14.64
CA ILE A 10 -12.71 -5.27 13.26
C ILE A 10 -12.79 -6.73 12.83
N GLU A 11 -12.34 -7.66 13.67
CA GLU A 11 -12.31 -9.09 13.35
C GLU A 11 -13.70 -9.68 13.19
N CYS A 12 -14.70 -9.15 13.91
CA CYS A 12 -16.09 -9.59 13.86
C CYS A 12 -17.00 -8.65 13.11
N MET A 13 -16.45 -7.71 12.35
CA MET A 13 -17.24 -6.70 11.60
C MET A 13 -18.11 -7.38 10.54
N PRO A 14 -19.39 -6.98 10.42
CA PRO A 14 -20.24 -7.46 9.35
C PRO A 14 -19.64 -7.16 7.97
N LYS A 15 -19.86 -8.07 7.02
CA LYS A 15 -19.23 -8.01 5.69
C LYS A 15 -19.45 -6.68 4.97
N GLU A 16 -20.66 -6.13 5.02
CA GLU A 16 -20.98 -4.87 4.35
C GLU A 16 -20.27 -3.67 4.99
N GLU A 17 -20.14 -3.65 6.31
CA GLU A 17 -19.38 -2.63 7.02
C GLU A 17 -17.88 -2.76 6.72
N LEU A 18 -17.38 -4.00 6.64
CA LEU A 18 -15.98 -4.27 6.33
C LEU A 18 -15.63 -3.78 4.92
N LYS A 19 -16.49 -4.04 3.94
CA LYS A 19 -16.29 -3.56 2.55
C LYS A 19 -16.23 -2.03 2.50
N LYS A 20 -17.11 -1.36 3.24
CA LYS A 20 -17.12 0.10 3.32
C LYS A 20 -15.81 0.62 3.91
N LEU A 21 -15.36 0.03 5.02
CA LEU A 21 -14.11 0.40 5.66
C LEU A 21 -12.91 0.18 4.73
N GLN A 22 -12.87 -0.97 4.05
CA GLN A 22 -11.82 -1.28 3.07
C GLN A 22 -11.79 -0.28 1.92
N GLY A 23 -12.96 0.11 1.41
CA GLY A 23 -13.07 1.11 0.36
C GLY A 23 -12.54 2.48 0.79
N GLU A 24 -12.91 2.93 1.97
CA GLU A 24 -12.44 4.19 2.53
C GLU A 24 -10.92 4.19 2.72
N ARG A 25 -10.38 3.10 3.23
CA ARG A 25 -8.93 2.93 3.43
C ARG A 25 -8.18 2.86 2.11
N LEU A 26 -8.74 2.16 1.11
CA LEU A 26 -8.14 2.08 -0.23
C LEU A 26 -8.02 3.46 -0.86
N VAL A 27 -9.09 4.24 -0.86
CA VAL A 27 -9.10 5.59 -1.43
C VAL A 27 -8.05 6.47 -0.76
N LYS A 28 -8.01 6.46 0.56
CA LYS A 28 -7.04 7.24 1.34
C LYS A 28 -5.60 6.82 1.05
N GLN A 29 -5.33 5.52 1.06
CA GLN A 29 -3.98 5.00 0.86
C GLN A 29 -3.52 5.21 -0.58
N PHE A 30 -4.38 5.01 -1.55
CA PHE A 30 -4.03 5.21 -2.96
C PHE A 30 -3.65 6.67 -3.23
N ARG A 31 -4.44 7.62 -2.71
CA ARG A 31 -4.12 9.04 -2.84
C ARG A 31 -2.80 9.38 -2.17
N HIS A 32 -2.56 8.86 -0.98
CA HIS A 32 -1.31 9.08 -0.24
C HIS A 32 -0.10 8.58 -1.04
N VAL A 33 -0.18 7.37 -1.58
CA VAL A 33 0.90 6.76 -2.38
C VAL A 33 1.10 7.53 -3.70
N TYR A 34 0.02 7.88 -4.37
CA TYR A 34 0.10 8.63 -5.63
C TYR A 34 0.79 10.00 -5.44
N GLU A 35 0.47 10.69 -4.36
CA GLU A 35 1.02 12.02 -4.08
C GLU A 35 2.48 11.96 -3.62
N ASN A 36 2.90 10.88 -2.95
CA ASN A 36 4.18 10.82 -2.26
C ASN A 36 5.20 9.84 -2.87
N VAL A 37 4.79 8.95 -3.77
CA VAL A 37 5.69 7.96 -4.37
C VAL A 37 5.72 8.15 -5.88
N GLU A 38 6.82 8.72 -6.38
CA GLU A 38 6.99 9.02 -7.81
C GLU A 38 6.84 7.77 -8.68
N PHE A 39 7.39 6.64 -8.27
CA PHE A 39 7.30 5.38 -8.99
C PHE A 39 5.84 4.99 -9.25
N TYR A 40 5.00 5.02 -8.21
CA TYR A 40 3.58 4.69 -8.34
C TYR A 40 2.83 5.71 -9.18
N ARG A 41 3.12 6.98 -8.99
CA ARG A 41 2.50 8.05 -9.77
C ARG A 41 2.78 7.87 -11.26
N ASN A 42 4.01 7.57 -11.63
CA ASN A 42 4.38 7.36 -13.02
C ASN A 42 3.70 6.11 -13.59
N ARG A 43 3.65 5.03 -12.83
CA ARG A 43 2.96 3.81 -13.25
C ARG A 43 1.46 4.04 -13.44
N CYS A 44 0.84 4.80 -12.55
CA CYS A 44 -0.57 5.16 -12.68
C CYS A 44 -0.81 6.04 -13.90
N LYS A 45 0.07 7.00 -14.18
CA LYS A 45 -0.03 7.84 -15.37
C LYS A 45 0.08 7.02 -16.66
N GLU A 46 0.97 6.05 -16.72
CA GLU A 46 1.08 5.13 -17.86
C GLU A 46 -0.19 4.30 -18.05
N ALA A 47 -0.85 3.92 -16.96
CA ALA A 47 -2.10 3.17 -16.99
C ALA A 47 -3.33 4.06 -17.18
N GLY A 48 -3.18 5.38 -17.18
CA GLY A 48 -4.29 6.32 -17.30
C GLY A 48 -5.16 6.41 -16.05
N VAL A 49 -4.61 6.14 -14.86
CA VAL A 49 -5.36 6.12 -13.61
C VAL A 49 -4.95 7.31 -12.73
N THR A 50 -5.94 8.00 -12.18
CA THR A 50 -5.73 9.11 -11.24
C THR A 50 -6.44 8.80 -9.91
N PRO A 51 -6.13 9.52 -8.82
CA PRO A 51 -6.85 9.33 -7.55
C PRO A 51 -8.36 9.52 -7.66
N ASP A 52 -8.84 10.33 -8.59
CA ASP A 52 -10.26 10.54 -8.77
C ASP A 52 -10.98 9.33 -9.40
N ASP A 53 -10.23 8.41 -10.01
CA ASP A 53 -10.77 7.16 -10.57
C ASP A 53 -11.02 6.10 -9.49
N ILE A 54 -10.44 6.24 -8.31
CA ILE A 54 -10.56 5.29 -7.22
C ILE A 54 -11.48 5.87 -6.16
N LYS A 55 -12.74 5.44 -6.19
CA LYS A 55 -13.80 5.93 -5.30
C LYS A 55 -14.21 4.92 -4.25
N GLY A 56 -13.87 3.66 -4.42
CA GLY A 56 -14.21 2.58 -3.53
C GLY A 56 -13.52 1.29 -3.90
N LEU A 57 -13.87 0.22 -3.18
CA LEU A 57 -13.25 -1.09 -3.36
C LEU A 57 -13.49 -1.67 -4.76
N GLU A 58 -14.59 -1.32 -5.39
CA GLU A 58 -14.95 -1.74 -6.75
C GLU A 58 -13.98 -1.24 -7.81
N ASP A 59 -13.18 -0.22 -7.52
CA ASP A 59 -12.20 0.35 -8.43
C ASP A 59 -10.80 -0.26 -8.26
N LEU A 60 -10.62 -1.22 -7.35
CA LEU A 60 -9.33 -1.85 -7.07
C LEU A 60 -8.65 -2.40 -8.33
N HIS A 61 -9.44 -2.96 -9.26
CA HIS A 61 -8.94 -3.54 -10.51
C HIS A 61 -8.28 -2.53 -11.45
N LYS A 62 -8.52 -1.24 -11.25
CA LYS A 62 -7.92 -0.16 -12.04
C LYS A 62 -6.47 0.14 -11.65
N ILE A 63 -6.09 -0.25 -10.43
CA ILE A 63 -4.76 0.03 -9.88
C ILE A 63 -3.76 -0.95 -10.48
N PRO A 64 -2.67 -0.46 -11.10
CA PRO A 64 -1.66 -1.34 -11.68
C PRO A 64 -0.92 -2.16 -10.61
N PHE A 65 -0.51 -3.37 -10.98
CA PHE A 65 0.25 -4.25 -10.10
C PHE A 65 1.68 -3.79 -9.91
N THR A 66 2.26 -4.22 -8.81
CA THR A 66 3.70 -4.12 -8.54
C THR A 66 4.26 -5.51 -8.24
N SER A 67 5.56 -5.66 -8.38
CA SER A 67 6.27 -6.91 -8.17
C SER A 67 7.48 -6.71 -7.27
N LYS A 68 8.12 -7.80 -6.87
CA LYS A 68 9.39 -7.74 -6.12
C LYS A 68 10.49 -7.02 -6.91
N ASP A 69 10.48 -7.13 -8.22
CA ASP A 69 11.47 -6.45 -9.05
C ASP A 69 11.30 -4.94 -9.00
N ASP A 70 10.06 -4.46 -8.86
CA ASP A 70 9.79 -3.03 -8.65
C ASP A 70 10.39 -2.54 -7.33
N LEU A 71 10.31 -3.33 -6.28
CA LEU A 71 10.94 -3.02 -4.99
C LEU A 71 12.46 -2.98 -5.09
N ARG A 72 13.05 -3.87 -5.89
CA ARG A 72 14.51 -3.86 -6.16
C ARG A 72 14.93 -2.68 -7.01
N ALA A 73 14.14 -2.36 -8.03
CA ALA A 73 14.41 -1.24 -8.94
C ALA A 73 14.35 0.12 -8.24
N THR A 74 13.59 0.23 -7.16
CA THR A 74 13.44 1.45 -6.35
C THR A 74 14.26 1.39 -5.06
N TYR A 75 15.18 0.45 -4.94
CA TYR A 75 16.06 0.31 -3.78
C TYR A 75 16.84 1.59 -3.51
N PRO A 76 17.04 2.00 -2.24
CA PRO A 76 16.46 1.35 -1.05
C PRO A 76 15.12 1.95 -0.61
N TYR A 77 14.83 3.23 -0.90
CA TYR A 77 13.73 3.98 -0.28
C TYR A 77 12.75 4.55 -1.28
N GLY A 78 12.81 4.13 -2.54
CA GLY A 78 12.02 4.71 -3.64
C GLY A 78 10.51 4.52 -3.51
N LEU A 79 10.05 3.55 -2.71
CA LEU A 79 8.63 3.32 -2.46
C LEU A 79 8.14 3.87 -1.11
N PHE A 80 8.98 4.58 -0.38
CA PHE A 80 8.56 5.19 0.88
C PHE A 80 7.64 6.38 0.61
N ALA A 81 6.51 6.40 1.29
CA ALA A 81 5.47 7.42 1.11
C ALA A 81 5.53 8.53 2.16
N VAL A 82 6.50 8.48 3.06
CA VAL A 82 6.71 9.48 4.10
C VAL A 82 8.19 9.87 4.15
N PRO A 83 8.52 11.05 4.70
CA PRO A 83 9.92 11.44 4.91
C PRO A 83 10.63 10.45 5.84
N MET A 84 11.94 10.27 5.65
CA MET A 84 12.72 9.32 6.44
C MET A 84 12.62 9.55 7.95
N LYS A 85 12.47 10.79 8.37
CA LYS A 85 12.31 11.14 9.79
C LYS A 85 11.06 10.52 10.43
N ASP A 86 10.06 10.18 9.62
CA ASP A 86 8.80 9.60 10.08
C ASP A 86 8.79 8.07 9.98
N VAL A 87 9.86 7.48 9.43
CA VAL A 87 10.02 6.02 9.36
C VAL A 87 10.45 5.50 10.72
N VAL A 88 9.65 4.61 11.29
CA VAL A 88 9.86 4.07 12.64
C VAL A 88 10.90 2.96 12.62
N ARG A 89 10.93 2.15 11.55
CA ARG A 89 11.78 0.97 11.45
C ARG A 89 12.06 0.65 9.99
N LEU A 90 13.26 0.12 9.72
CA LEU A 90 13.63 -0.40 8.42
C LEU A 90 13.73 -1.92 8.47
N HIS A 91 13.18 -2.59 7.48
CA HIS A 91 13.28 -4.03 7.29
C HIS A 91 13.88 -4.32 5.92
N ALA A 92 14.66 -5.39 5.84
CA ALA A 92 15.24 -5.83 4.58
C ALA A 92 15.14 -7.34 4.45
N SER A 93 14.96 -7.80 3.22
CA SER A 93 15.01 -9.24 2.92
C SER A 93 16.45 -9.75 2.94
N SER A 94 16.63 -11.08 2.93
CA SER A 94 17.96 -11.70 2.95
C SER A 94 18.81 -11.44 1.71
N GLY A 95 18.22 -11.03 0.58
CA GLY A 95 18.95 -10.71 -0.64
C GLY A 95 19.59 -11.90 -1.34
N THR A 96 19.02 -13.11 -1.22
CA THR A 96 19.59 -14.34 -1.79
C THR A 96 19.66 -14.34 -3.31
N THR A 97 18.85 -13.55 -4.01
CA THR A 97 18.77 -13.48 -5.47
C THR A 97 19.07 -12.10 -6.04
N GLY A 98 19.85 -11.28 -5.34
CA GLY A 98 20.20 -9.92 -5.75
C GLY A 98 20.10 -8.93 -4.61
N LYS A 99 19.74 -7.69 -4.93
CA LYS A 99 19.56 -6.65 -3.91
C LYS A 99 18.44 -7.02 -2.93
N SER A 100 18.65 -6.72 -1.66
CA SER A 100 17.63 -6.85 -0.65
C SER A 100 16.42 -5.95 -0.98
N ILE A 101 15.24 -6.40 -0.58
CA ILE A 101 14.03 -5.59 -0.61
C ILE A 101 13.98 -4.84 0.73
N VAL A 102 13.83 -3.52 0.69
CA VAL A 102 13.79 -2.68 1.88
C VAL A 102 12.38 -2.10 2.04
N VAL A 103 11.83 -2.20 3.24
CA VAL A 103 10.54 -1.62 3.62
C VAL A 103 10.68 -0.86 4.94
N GLY A 104 9.83 0.14 5.12
CA GLY A 104 9.82 0.96 6.31
C GLY A 104 8.46 1.08 6.99
#